data_7b038e0290a2ad260c49341e1b686413
#
_entry.id   7b038e0290a2ad260c49341e1b686413
#
_cell.length_a   1.000
_cell.length_b   1.000
_cell.length_c   1.000
_cell.angle_alpha   90.00
_cell.angle_beta   90.00
_cell.angle_gamma   90.00
#
_symmetry.space_group_name_H-M   'P 1'
#
loop_
_entity.id
_entity.type
_entity.pdbx_description
1 polymer ?
#
loop_
_entity_poly.entity_id
_entity_poly.type
_entity_poly.pdbx_seq_one_letter_code
_entity_poly.pdbx_strand_id
1 'polypeptide(L)'
;MRCSRWGESAMTELKLEPFGTMPNGERIDLYTLTNERGTRVAITTYGARLVKFERNVNGTPLDIVLGYDDGAGYVADTASMGAIVGRHANRIAGGRVTIAGRPYQLELNSGSHKQNHIHGGTKGLHYHLWTAEIVDGGVEFTAISPDGEGGYPGNFEAKVAYR
;
A
#
# COMPACT_ATOMS: atom_id res chain seq x y z
N MET A 1 19.85 0.07 31.01
CA MET A 1 18.51 0.56 30.62
C MET A 1 17.82 -0.58 29.88
N ARG A 2 16.80 -1.20 30.46
CA ARG A 2 15.98 -2.22 29.75
C ARG A 2 14.98 -1.45 28.87
N CYS A 3 15.09 -1.60 27.55
CA CYS A 3 14.06 -1.19 26.63
C CYS A 3 12.80 -1.98 27.00
N SER A 4 11.76 -1.31 27.48
CA SER A 4 10.47 -1.92 27.72
C SER A 4 9.95 -2.45 26.38
N ARG A 5 9.77 -3.78 26.27
CA ARG A 5 9.00 -4.37 25.17
C ARG A 5 7.62 -3.69 25.21
N TRP A 6 7.31 -2.98 24.17
CA TRP A 6 5.91 -2.60 23.91
C TRP A 6 5.15 -3.92 23.80
N GLY A 7 4.24 -4.19 24.73
CA GLY A 7 3.51 -5.44 24.74
C GLY A 7 2.84 -5.63 23.39
N GLU A 8 3.22 -6.70 22.70
CA GLU A 8 2.55 -7.15 21.50
C GLU A 8 1.10 -7.42 21.87
N SER A 9 0.19 -6.56 21.40
CA SER A 9 -1.24 -6.80 21.57
C SER A 9 -1.65 -7.79 20.49
N ALA A 10 -1.99 -9.01 20.89
CA ALA A 10 -2.38 -10.05 19.94
C ALA A 10 -3.59 -9.60 19.08
N MET A 11 -3.58 -9.98 17.81
CA MET A 11 -4.75 -9.85 16.96
C MET A 11 -5.83 -10.80 17.47
N THR A 12 -7.04 -10.29 17.71
CA THR A 12 -8.17 -11.07 18.23
C THR A 12 -9.17 -11.41 17.14
N GLU A 13 -9.26 -10.60 16.09
CA GLU A 13 -10.22 -10.77 15.01
C GLU A 13 -9.64 -10.33 13.69
N LEU A 14 -9.90 -11.11 12.62
CA LEU A 14 -9.66 -10.76 11.25
C LEU A 14 -10.98 -10.88 10.47
N LYS A 15 -11.41 -9.81 9.83
CA LYS A 15 -12.57 -9.76 8.95
C LYS A 15 -12.12 -9.51 7.52
N LEU A 16 -12.69 -10.27 6.57
CA LEU A 16 -12.52 -10.09 5.13
C LEU A 16 -13.86 -9.75 4.52
N GLU A 17 -13.92 -8.69 3.73
CA GLU A 17 -15.15 -8.26 3.04
C GLU A 17 -14.85 -7.69 1.66
N PRO A 18 -15.82 -7.77 0.71
CA PRO A 18 -15.72 -7.05 -0.55
C PRO A 18 -15.67 -5.54 -0.30
N PHE A 19 -14.77 -4.85 -1.02
CA PHE A 19 -14.58 -3.41 -0.87
C PHE A 19 -14.86 -2.62 -2.15
N GLY A 20 -14.78 -3.29 -3.30
CA GLY A 20 -15.03 -2.69 -4.60
C GLY A 20 -14.59 -3.58 -5.74
N THR A 21 -14.50 -2.96 -6.91
CA THR A 21 -14.11 -3.67 -8.14
C THR A 21 -13.20 -2.78 -8.98
N MET A 22 -12.15 -3.35 -9.54
CA MET A 22 -11.29 -2.71 -10.52
C MET A 22 -12.04 -2.49 -11.84
N PRO A 23 -11.61 -1.56 -12.71
CA PRO A 23 -12.24 -1.34 -14.02
C PRO A 23 -12.27 -2.58 -14.93
N ASN A 24 -11.36 -3.54 -14.73
CA ASN A 24 -11.29 -4.79 -15.46
C ASN A 24 -12.18 -5.91 -14.86
N GLY A 25 -12.94 -5.61 -13.79
CA GLY A 25 -13.84 -6.54 -13.12
C GLY A 25 -13.21 -7.33 -11.96
N GLU A 26 -11.91 -7.20 -11.71
CA GLU A 26 -11.27 -7.86 -10.56
C GLU A 26 -11.76 -7.28 -9.25
N ARG A 27 -11.99 -8.16 -8.27
CA ARG A 27 -12.51 -7.79 -6.95
C ARG A 27 -11.42 -7.15 -6.09
N ILE A 28 -11.79 -6.05 -5.44
CA ILE A 28 -11.00 -5.42 -4.39
C ILE A 28 -11.55 -5.88 -3.04
N ASP A 29 -10.69 -6.37 -2.17
CA ASP A 29 -11.02 -6.83 -0.83
C ASP A 29 -10.49 -5.88 0.24
N LEU A 30 -11.16 -5.92 1.41
CA LEU A 30 -10.78 -5.21 2.63
C LEU A 30 -10.55 -6.22 3.76
N TYR A 31 -9.37 -6.16 4.36
CA TYR A 31 -8.99 -6.92 5.53
C TYR A 31 -9.00 -6.00 6.75
N THR A 32 -9.80 -6.30 7.75
CA THR A 32 -9.83 -5.57 9.02
C THR A 32 -9.26 -6.44 10.12
N LEU A 33 -8.21 -5.94 10.78
CA LEU A 33 -7.56 -6.55 11.93
C LEU A 33 -7.98 -5.80 13.19
N THR A 34 -8.37 -6.52 14.21
CA THR A 34 -8.72 -5.95 15.52
C THR A 34 -7.84 -6.59 16.60
N ASN A 35 -7.26 -5.80 17.48
CA ASN A 35 -6.48 -6.30 18.60
C ASN A 35 -7.29 -6.30 19.91
N GLU A 36 -6.74 -6.91 20.97
CA GLU A 36 -7.35 -7.01 22.30
C GLU A 36 -7.76 -5.67 22.92
N ARG A 37 -7.14 -4.56 22.49
CA ARG A 37 -7.43 -3.21 22.96
C ARG A 37 -8.51 -2.51 22.14
N GLY A 38 -9.11 -3.20 21.16
CA GLY A 38 -10.11 -2.65 20.27
C GLY A 38 -9.55 -1.66 19.25
N THR A 39 -8.22 -1.61 19.04
CA THR A 39 -7.62 -0.90 17.91
C THR A 39 -7.92 -1.68 16.65
N ARG A 40 -8.41 -1.01 15.61
CA ARG A 40 -8.71 -1.61 14.32
C ARG A 40 -7.89 -0.98 13.21
N VAL A 41 -7.33 -1.82 12.32
CA VAL A 41 -6.71 -1.39 11.08
C VAL A 41 -7.39 -2.09 9.91
N ALA A 42 -7.71 -1.34 8.86
CA ALA A 42 -8.30 -1.90 7.65
C ALA A 42 -7.39 -1.64 6.46
N ILE A 43 -7.11 -2.69 5.69
CA ILE A 43 -6.17 -2.67 4.56
C ILE A 43 -6.87 -3.25 3.34
N THR A 44 -6.81 -2.55 2.21
CA THR A 44 -7.36 -3.04 0.95
C THR A 44 -6.30 -3.72 0.09
N THR A 45 -6.72 -4.71 -0.72
CA THR A 45 -5.84 -5.36 -1.71
C THR A 45 -5.40 -4.41 -2.83
N TYR A 46 -6.07 -3.29 -3.07
CA TYR A 46 -5.64 -2.30 -4.06
C TYR A 46 -4.56 -1.38 -3.50
N GLY A 47 -3.31 -1.59 -3.91
CA GLY A 47 -2.14 -0.84 -3.46
C GLY A 47 -1.68 -1.18 -2.04
N ALA A 48 -2.16 -2.28 -1.44
CA ALA A 48 -1.97 -2.65 -0.03
C ALA A 48 -2.19 -1.44 0.91
N ARG A 49 -3.24 -0.65 0.64
CA ARG A 49 -3.49 0.65 1.27
C ARG A 49 -4.06 0.50 2.66
N LEU A 50 -3.53 1.27 3.58
CA LEU A 50 -4.15 1.50 4.87
C LEU A 50 -5.38 2.39 4.66
N VAL A 51 -6.57 1.79 4.81
CA VAL A 51 -7.87 2.46 4.63
C VAL A 51 -8.32 3.11 5.92
N LYS A 52 -8.06 2.45 7.05
CA LYS A 52 -8.54 2.85 8.36
C LYS A 52 -7.55 2.48 9.45
N PHE A 53 -7.37 3.38 10.41
CA PHE A 53 -6.68 3.12 11.66
C PHE A 53 -7.48 3.74 12.81
N GLU A 54 -8.31 2.91 13.43
CA GLU A 54 -9.19 3.35 14.51
C GLU A 54 -8.60 3.01 15.88
N ARG A 55 -8.61 4.00 16.76
CA ARG A 55 -8.32 3.83 18.17
C ARG A 55 -9.52 4.24 19.01
N ASN A 56 -9.72 3.55 20.14
CA ASN A 56 -10.69 4.01 21.13
C ASN A 56 -10.05 5.16 21.95
N VAL A 57 -10.70 6.32 21.91
CA VAL A 57 -10.31 7.50 22.71
C VAL A 57 -11.50 7.85 23.59
N ASN A 58 -11.36 7.62 24.90
CA ASN A 58 -12.39 7.89 25.90
C ASN A 58 -13.76 7.22 25.57
N GLY A 59 -13.74 5.98 25.08
CA GLY A 59 -14.94 5.24 24.72
C GLY A 59 -15.48 5.49 23.32
N THR A 60 -14.86 6.40 22.56
CA THR A 60 -15.28 6.72 21.19
C THR A 60 -14.23 6.23 20.18
N PRO A 61 -14.60 5.44 19.16
CA PRO A 61 -13.71 5.10 18.07
C PRO A 61 -13.32 6.36 17.29
N LEU A 62 -12.03 6.57 17.09
CA LEU A 62 -11.47 7.66 16.30
C LEU A 62 -10.59 7.09 15.20
N ASP A 63 -10.97 7.32 13.94
CA ASP A 63 -10.12 7.04 12.79
C ASP A 63 -9.12 8.18 12.62
N ILE A 64 -7.83 7.84 12.50
CA ILE A 64 -6.74 8.81 12.42
C ILE A 64 -6.05 8.84 11.05
N VAL A 65 -6.62 8.19 10.04
CA VAL A 65 -6.14 8.25 8.66
C VAL A 65 -7.16 8.86 7.74
N LEU A 66 -6.67 9.48 6.66
CA LEU A 66 -7.53 9.98 5.58
C LEU A 66 -7.69 8.90 4.52
N GLY A 67 -8.90 8.73 4.02
CA GLY A 67 -9.21 7.73 3.00
C GLY A 67 -10.56 7.96 2.35
N TYR A 68 -11.01 6.95 1.61
CA TYR A 68 -12.32 6.88 0.97
C TYR A 68 -13.14 5.75 1.60
N ASP A 69 -14.45 5.82 1.46
CA ASP A 69 -15.38 4.87 2.07
C ASP A 69 -15.47 3.54 1.29
N ASP A 70 -15.03 3.53 0.02
CA ASP A 70 -15.10 2.38 -0.85
C ASP A 70 -13.91 2.25 -1.82
N GLY A 71 -13.80 1.11 -2.49
CA GLY A 71 -12.75 0.84 -3.47
C GLY A 71 -12.80 1.74 -4.69
N ALA A 72 -13.97 2.27 -5.08
CA ALA A 72 -14.10 3.16 -6.23
C ALA A 72 -13.39 4.49 -5.97
N GLY A 73 -13.50 5.03 -4.74
CA GLY A 73 -12.76 6.21 -4.32
C GLY A 73 -11.25 6.01 -4.42
N TYR A 74 -10.76 4.83 -3.99
CA TYR A 74 -9.33 4.50 -4.11
C TYR A 74 -8.86 4.27 -5.54
N VAL A 75 -9.69 3.71 -6.42
CA VAL A 75 -9.37 3.56 -7.86
C VAL A 75 -9.27 4.92 -8.54
N ALA A 76 -10.11 5.88 -8.15
CA ALA A 76 -10.08 7.25 -8.66
C ALA A 76 -9.00 8.14 -8.00
N ASP A 77 -8.36 7.66 -6.93
CA ASP A 77 -7.39 8.43 -6.13
C ASP A 77 -6.13 8.80 -6.91
N THR A 78 -5.77 10.08 -6.86
CA THR A 78 -4.52 10.63 -7.42
C THR A 78 -3.50 11.03 -6.35
N ALA A 79 -3.87 10.96 -5.07
CA ALA A 79 -3.02 11.36 -3.94
C ALA A 79 -2.23 10.20 -3.34
N SER A 80 -2.49 8.95 -3.76
CA SER A 80 -1.88 7.72 -3.23
C SER A 80 -2.08 7.56 -1.72
N MET A 81 -3.27 7.96 -1.20
CA MET A 81 -3.58 7.90 0.22
C MET A 81 -3.46 6.48 0.76
N GLY A 82 -2.72 6.34 1.86
CA GLY A 82 -2.50 5.07 2.55
C GLY A 82 -1.70 4.01 1.79
N ALA A 83 -1.27 4.26 0.54
CA ALA A 83 -0.71 3.27 -0.36
C ALA A 83 0.75 2.90 -0.08
N ILE A 84 1.10 1.65 -0.41
CA ILE A 84 2.49 1.23 -0.55
C ILE A 84 3.01 1.74 -1.89
N VAL A 85 3.93 2.69 -1.88
CA VAL A 85 4.51 3.26 -3.09
C VAL A 85 5.87 2.64 -3.41
N GLY A 86 6.15 2.42 -4.68
CA GLY A 86 7.39 1.81 -5.16
C GLY A 86 7.38 1.66 -6.70
N ARG A 87 8.55 1.21 -7.28
CA ARG A 87 9.76 0.72 -6.55
C ARG A 87 10.53 1.82 -5.79
N HIS A 88 10.48 3.08 -6.24
CA HIS A 88 11.07 4.24 -5.56
C HIS A 88 9.97 5.18 -5.09
N ALA A 89 10.03 5.62 -3.85
CA ALA A 89 9.11 6.60 -3.31
C ALA A 89 9.61 8.03 -3.60
N ASN A 90 8.65 8.93 -3.91
CA ASN A 90 8.91 10.32 -4.29
C ASN A 90 9.61 10.47 -5.66
N ARG A 91 10.23 11.62 -5.93
CA ARG A 91 10.65 12.04 -7.27
C ARG A 91 12.10 11.71 -7.59
N ILE A 92 12.32 11.33 -8.87
CA ILE A 92 13.64 11.25 -9.48
C ILE A 92 13.66 12.27 -10.61
N ALA A 93 14.55 13.27 -10.52
CA ALA A 93 14.70 14.33 -11.50
C ALA A 93 15.08 13.77 -12.88
N GLY A 94 14.33 14.15 -13.90
CA GLY A 94 14.54 13.64 -15.27
C GLY A 94 14.33 12.14 -15.44
N GLY A 95 13.87 11.42 -14.39
CA GLY A 95 13.72 9.97 -14.40
C GLY A 95 15.04 9.20 -14.63
N ARG A 96 16.19 9.81 -14.39
CA ARG A 96 17.50 9.19 -14.62
C ARG A 96 18.04 8.58 -13.34
N VAL A 97 18.39 7.30 -13.38
CA VAL A 97 18.89 6.56 -12.24
C VAL A 97 20.01 5.61 -12.66
N THR A 98 20.96 5.36 -11.77
CA THR A 98 21.98 4.33 -11.96
C THR A 98 21.71 3.18 -10.99
N ILE A 99 21.50 1.98 -11.51
CA ILE A 99 21.24 0.77 -10.73
C ILE A 99 22.33 -0.24 -11.06
N ALA A 100 23.06 -0.73 -10.04
CA ALA A 100 24.18 -1.65 -10.21
C ALA A 100 25.22 -1.18 -11.26
N GLY A 101 25.50 0.12 -11.29
CA GLY A 101 26.47 0.74 -12.19
C GLY A 101 25.97 0.97 -13.63
N ARG A 102 24.73 0.63 -13.94
CA ARG A 102 24.11 0.83 -15.28
C ARG A 102 23.12 1.98 -15.23
N PRO A 103 23.13 2.91 -16.22
CA PRO A 103 22.16 3.98 -16.33
C PRO A 103 20.83 3.45 -16.86
N TYR A 104 19.71 3.95 -16.30
CA TYR A 104 18.35 3.68 -16.76
C TYR A 104 17.57 4.98 -16.88
N GLN A 105 16.67 5.01 -17.87
CA GLN A 105 15.67 6.05 -18.03
C GLN A 105 14.32 5.49 -17.55
N LEU A 106 13.82 6.06 -16.47
CA LEU A 106 12.50 5.72 -15.93
C LEU A 106 11.41 6.53 -16.65
N GLU A 107 10.18 6.03 -16.58
CA GLU A 107 8.99 6.72 -17.06
C GLU A 107 8.88 8.12 -16.45
N LEU A 108 8.51 9.11 -17.25
CA LEU A 108 8.28 10.49 -16.81
C LEU A 108 6.77 10.69 -16.60
N ASN A 109 6.34 10.75 -15.35
CA ASN A 109 4.93 10.80 -14.97
C ASN A 109 4.57 11.96 -14.02
N SER A 110 5.50 12.85 -13.71
CA SER A 110 5.32 13.94 -12.75
C SER A 110 5.89 15.28 -13.23
N GLY A 111 5.25 16.36 -12.78
CA GLY A 111 5.56 17.75 -13.16
C GLY A 111 4.64 18.25 -14.28
N SER A 112 4.56 19.57 -14.49
CA SER A 112 3.66 20.22 -15.46
C SER A 112 3.90 19.75 -16.90
N HIS A 113 5.13 19.33 -17.21
CA HIS A 113 5.51 18.79 -18.52
C HIS A 113 5.96 17.33 -18.45
N LYS A 114 5.59 16.60 -17.39
CA LYS A 114 6.03 15.22 -17.13
C LYS A 114 7.56 15.06 -17.24
N GLN A 115 8.29 15.95 -16.60
CA GLN A 115 9.76 15.97 -16.67
C GLN A 115 10.45 15.16 -15.57
N ASN A 116 9.70 14.60 -14.64
CA ASN A 116 10.22 13.79 -13.51
C ASN A 116 9.52 12.44 -13.43
N HIS A 117 10.18 11.47 -12.82
CA HIS A 117 9.56 10.25 -12.37
C HIS A 117 9.05 10.40 -10.93
N ILE A 118 7.92 9.77 -10.58
CA ILE A 118 7.41 9.72 -9.21
C ILE A 118 6.74 8.38 -8.91
N HIS A 119 6.97 7.87 -7.71
CA HIS A 119 6.24 6.75 -7.09
C HIS A 119 6.17 5.45 -7.92
N GLY A 120 7.22 5.16 -8.69
CA GLY A 120 7.27 3.93 -9.50
C GLY A 120 6.64 4.03 -10.89
N GLY A 121 6.15 5.22 -11.29
CA GLY A 121 5.54 5.42 -12.61
C GLY A 121 4.01 5.28 -12.59
N THR A 122 3.41 5.24 -13.79
CA THR A 122 1.94 5.12 -13.95
C THR A 122 1.41 3.72 -13.61
N LYS A 123 2.31 2.75 -13.42
CA LYS A 123 2.02 1.39 -12.96
C LYS A 123 2.78 1.06 -11.68
N GLY A 124 3.03 2.07 -10.83
CA GLY A 124 3.69 1.83 -9.55
C GLY A 124 2.87 0.93 -8.61
N LEU A 125 3.51 0.40 -7.56
CA LEU A 125 2.92 -0.58 -6.64
C LEU A 125 1.57 -0.16 -6.03
N HIS A 126 1.31 1.14 -5.91
CA HIS A 126 0.06 1.70 -5.41
C HIS A 126 -1.13 1.54 -6.37
N TYR A 127 -0.89 1.14 -7.62
CA TYR A 127 -1.92 0.82 -8.62
C TYR A 127 -2.09 -0.70 -8.84
N HIS A 128 -1.27 -1.53 -8.19
CA HIS A 128 -1.41 -2.98 -8.30
C HIS A 128 -2.56 -3.48 -7.43
N LEU A 129 -3.23 -4.53 -7.91
CA LEU A 129 -4.04 -5.39 -7.06
C LEU A 129 -3.09 -6.42 -6.44
N TRP A 130 -2.92 -6.38 -5.13
CA TRP A 130 -2.02 -7.26 -4.39
C TRP A 130 -2.74 -8.55 -4.02
N THR A 131 -2.06 -9.66 -4.08
CA THR A 131 -2.52 -10.90 -3.44
C THR A 131 -2.37 -10.78 -1.93
N ALA A 132 -3.31 -11.37 -1.16
CA ALA A 132 -3.28 -11.31 0.28
C ALA A 132 -3.40 -12.71 0.87
N GLU A 133 -2.57 -13.02 1.86
CA GLU A 133 -2.57 -14.28 2.60
C GLU A 133 -2.70 -14.00 4.10
N ILE A 134 -3.59 -14.74 4.75
CA ILE A 134 -3.70 -14.70 6.22
C ILE A 134 -2.51 -15.46 6.78
N VAL A 135 -1.74 -14.78 7.62
CA VAL A 135 -0.55 -15.31 8.29
C VAL A 135 -0.73 -15.25 9.80
N ASP A 136 0.19 -15.87 10.55
CA ASP A 136 0.15 -15.78 12.01
C ASP A 136 0.22 -14.31 12.48
N GLY A 137 -0.77 -13.91 13.25
CA GLY A 137 -0.92 -12.56 13.79
C GLY A 137 -1.31 -11.48 12.78
N GLY A 138 -1.74 -11.82 11.53
CA GLY A 138 -2.11 -10.77 10.59
C GLY A 138 -2.39 -11.19 9.15
N VAL A 139 -2.07 -10.30 8.21
CA VAL A 139 -2.22 -10.50 6.78
C VAL A 139 -0.95 -10.01 6.04
N GLU A 140 -0.45 -10.82 5.11
CA GLU A 140 0.66 -10.47 4.23
C GLU A 140 0.12 -10.20 2.82
N PHE A 141 0.52 -9.06 2.27
CA PHE A 141 0.22 -8.64 0.90
C PHE A 141 1.46 -8.79 0.04
N THR A 142 1.28 -9.34 -1.18
CA THR A 142 2.36 -9.53 -2.16
C THR A 142 1.98 -8.92 -3.49
N ALA A 143 2.91 -8.18 -4.10
CA ALA A 143 2.80 -7.71 -5.49
C ALA A 143 4.09 -7.98 -6.25
N ILE A 144 3.95 -8.22 -7.56
CA ILE A 144 5.07 -8.41 -8.48
C ILE A 144 5.06 -7.27 -9.48
N SER A 145 6.16 -6.52 -9.53
CA SER A 145 6.44 -5.54 -10.56
C SER A 145 7.42 -6.18 -11.55
N PRO A 146 6.99 -6.44 -12.82
CA PRO A 146 7.81 -7.15 -13.80
C PRO A 146 8.99 -6.31 -14.32
N ASP A 147 9.96 -6.98 -14.93
CA ASP A 147 11.08 -6.31 -15.62
C ASP A 147 10.58 -5.27 -16.62
N GLY A 148 11.17 -4.08 -16.60
CA GLY A 148 10.81 -2.96 -17.46
C GLY A 148 9.64 -2.11 -17.00
N GLU A 149 8.88 -2.51 -15.96
CA GLU A 149 7.78 -1.69 -15.44
C GLU A 149 8.29 -0.35 -14.91
N GLY A 150 7.69 0.75 -15.37
CA GLY A 150 8.15 2.12 -15.06
C GLY A 150 9.57 2.45 -15.53
N GLY A 151 10.19 1.58 -16.34
CA GLY A 151 11.58 1.69 -16.79
C GLY A 151 12.61 1.04 -15.87
N TYR A 152 12.18 0.36 -14.81
CA TYR A 152 13.07 -0.32 -13.85
C TYR A 152 13.51 -1.70 -14.37
N PRO A 153 14.79 -2.09 -14.16
CA PRO A 153 15.25 -3.42 -14.56
C PRO A 153 14.85 -4.51 -13.56
N GLY A 154 14.68 -5.72 -14.08
CA GLY A 154 14.45 -6.94 -13.31
C GLY A 154 13.06 -7.05 -12.71
N ASN A 155 12.66 -8.28 -12.38
CA ASN A 155 11.45 -8.54 -11.61
C ASN A 155 11.67 -8.12 -10.16
N PHE A 156 10.66 -7.51 -9.57
CA PHE A 156 10.67 -7.09 -8.17
C PHE A 156 9.42 -7.61 -7.46
N GLU A 157 9.61 -8.42 -6.43
CA GLU A 157 8.56 -8.85 -5.53
C GLU A 157 8.55 -7.97 -4.29
N ALA A 158 7.41 -7.38 -3.99
CA ALA A 158 7.18 -6.62 -2.77
C ALA A 158 6.27 -7.40 -1.83
N LYS A 159 6.64 -7.49 -0.55
CA LYS A 159 5.81 -8.07 0.51
C LYS A 159 5.65 -7.10 1.66
N VAL A 160 4.42 -6.97 2.16
CA VAL A 160 4.08 -6.12 3.30
C VAL A 160 3.17 -6.91 4.23
N ALA A 161 3.53 -7.02 5.50
CA ALA A 161 2.72 -7.67 6.51
C ALA A 161 2.17 -6.64 7.51
N TYR A 162 0.88 -6.73 7.78
CA TYR A 162 0.19 -6.01 8.84
C TYR A 162 -0.11 -7.00 9.97
N ARG A 163 0.41 -6.69 11.16
CA ARG A 163 0.30 -7.53 12.38
C ARG A 163 -0.02 -6.70 13.61
#